data_c9d87eb671efff75ad3ada5f3c438521
#
_entry.id   c9d87eb671efff75ad3ada5f3c438521
#
_cell.length_a   1.000
_cell.length_b   1.000
_cell.length_c   1.000
_cell.angle_alpha   90.00
_cell.angle_beta   90.00
_cell.angle_gamma   90.00
#
_symmetry.space_group_name_H-M   'P 1'
#
loop_
_entity.id
_entity.type
_entity.pdbx_description
1 polymer ?
#
loop_
_entity_poly.entity_id
_entity_poly.type
_entity_poly.pdbx_seq_one_letter_code
_entity_poly.pdbx_strand_id
1 'polypeptide(L)'
;MVDQALAKGLHVRALVRDESKARLLFGDRVQYVTGDVREPRSLKKAVKGVDEVICTLGSNVQRDPENSPERVDYAGVKALAEAAKAAGVSQFILVSSMGVTHPDHQLNAMLDNILSWKLKGEDAVRATGINYTIIRPGELTNEPGGRRGVRIMQGDPIGGEGSVSRSDVAAILVSALGRDDLYGRTFEVAGDHAHRRIEWASLYNGLQPDAR
;
A
#
# COMPACT_ATOMS: atom_id res chain seq x y z
N MET A 1 0.74 -10.92 1.56
CA MET A 1 -0.07 -10.36 0.46
C MET A 1 -0.10 -11.28 -0.76
N VAL A 2 1.03 -11.55 -1.46
CA VAL A 2 1.05 -12.43 -2.64
C VAL A 2 0.38 -13.77 -2.35
N ASP A 3 0.79 -14.50 -1.30
CA ASP A 3 0.20 -15.79 -0.97
C ASP A 3 -1.30 -15.73 -0.69
N GLN A 4 -1.78 -14.64 -0.09
CA GLN A 4 -3.20 -14.44 0.19
C GLN A 4 -4.01 -14.13 -1.09
N ALA A 5 -3.43 -13.37 -2.01
CA ALA A 5 -4.03 -13.14 -3.32
C ALA A 5 -4.13 -14.43 -4.13
N LEU A 6 -3.06 -15.22 -4.17
CA LEU A 6 -3.05 -16.54 -4.81
C LEU A 6 -4.07 -17.50 -4.19
N ALA A 7 -4.20 -17.50 -2.85
CA ALA A 7 -5.19 -18.32 -2.14
C ALA A 7 -6.64 -17.94 -2.48
N LYS A 8 -6.88 -16.72 -2.96
CA LYS A 8 -8.18 -16.27 -3.51
C LYS A 8 -8.34 -16.56 -5.01
N GLY A 9 -7.41 -17.25 -5.63
CA GLY A 9 -7.45 -17.56 -7.06
C GLY A 9 -7.08 -16.40 -7.99
N LEU A 10 -6.49 -15.32 -7.44
CA LEU A 10 -6.09 -14.17 -8.25
C LEU A 10 -4.78 -14.46 -9.01
N HIS A 11 -4.69 -13.98 -10.22
CA HIS A 11 -3.45 -13.99 -11.00
C HIS A 11 -2.57 -12.82 -10.57
N VAL A 12 -1.40 -13.11 -10.02
CA VAL A 12 -0.50 -12.09 -9.49
C VAL A 12 0.65 -11.83 -10.46
N ARG A 13 0.88 -10.56 -10.78
CA ARG A 13 2.09 -10.06 -11.43
C ARG A 13 2.89 -9.26 -10.43
N ALA A 14 4.15 -9.62 -10.21
CA ALA A 14 5.06 -8.95 -9.30
C ALA A 14 6.06 -8.08 -10.09
N LEU A 15 6.02 -6.77 -9.87
CA LEU A 15 7.10 -5.86 -10.27
C LEU A 15 8.23 -5.99 -9.25
N VAL A 16 9.39 -6.42 -9.68
CA VAL A 16 10.54 -6.71 -8.81
C VAL A 16 11.82 -6.17 -9.40
N ARG A 17 12.76 -5.72 -8.56
CA ARG A 17 14.08 -5.28 -8.99
C ARG A 17 15.02 -6.47 -9.26
N ASP A 18 14.80 -7.60 -8.56
CA ASP A 18 15.61 -8.81 -8.63
C ASP A 18 14.67 -10.02 -8.70
N GLU A 19 14.51 -10.54 -9.91
CA GLU A 19 13.63 -11.70 -10.16
C GLU A 19 14.15 -12.96 -9.47
N SER A 20 15.46 -13.14 -9.41
CA SER A 20 16.05 -14.33 -8.80
C SER A 20 15.69 -14.43 -7.32
N LYS A 21 15.78 -13.31 -6.58
CA LYS A 21 15.36 -13.24 -5.18
C LYS A 21 13.85 -13.43 -5.02
N ALA A 22 13.05 -12.87 -5.93
CA ALA A 22 11.61 -13.02 -5.88
C ALA A 22 11.18 -14.47 -6.13
N ARG A 23 11.84 -15.18 -7.04
CA ARG A 23 11.59 -16.59 -7.31
C ARG A 23 11.89 -17.50 -6.11
N LEU A 24 12.86 -17.16 -5.27
CA LEU A 24 13.11 -17.89 -4.01
C LEU A 24 11.91 -17.81 -3.04
N LEU A 25 11.12 -16.74 -3.12
CA LEU A 25 9.95 -16.54 -2.25
C LEU A 25 8.66 -17.12 -2.85
N PHE A 26 8.44 -16.94 -4.14
CA PHE A 26 7.14 -17.23 -4.76
C PHE A 26 7.19 -18.34 -5.82
N GLY A 27 8.39 -18.84 -6.21
CA GLY A 27 8.54 -19.86 -7.25
C GLY A 27 7.93 -19.39 -8.59
N ASP A 28 7.26 -20.29 -9.27
CA ASP A 28 6.58 -20.01 -10.54
C ASP A 28 5.07 -19.69 -10.37
N ARG A 29 4.67 -19.36 -9.13
CA ARG A 29 3.26 -19.08 -8.81
C ARG A 29 2.77 -17.70 -9.26
N VAL A 30 3.70 -16.81 -9.66
CA VAL A 30 3.39 -15.44 -10.09
C VAL A 30 4.10 -15.11 -11.40
N GLN A 31 3.54 -14.16 -12.13
CA GLN A 31 4.24 -13.55 -13.27
C GLN A 31 5.21 -12.48 -12.77
N TYR A 32 6.44 -12.51 -13.25
CA TYR A 32 7.44 -11.50 -12.90
C TYR A 32 7.60 -10.46 -14.01
N VAL A 33 7.80 -9.22 -13.59
CA VAL A 33 8.31 -8.14 -14.43
C VAL A 33 9.47 -7.50 -13.70
N THR A 34 10.66 -7.59 -14.27
CA THR A 34 11.83 -6.89 -13.73
C THR A 34 11.76 -5.42 -14.08
N GLY A 35 11.89 -4.55 -13.07
CA GLY A 35 11.85 -3.11 -13.21
C GLY A 35 12.02 -2.40 -11.88
N ASP A 36 12.23 -1.08 -11.96
CA ASP A 36 12.36 -0.21 -10.81
C ASP A 36 11.41 0.99 -10.97
N VAL A 37 10.73 1.37 -9.91
CA VAL A 37 9.81 2.52 -9.92
C VAL A 37 10.54 3.84 -10.14
N ARG A 38 11.85 3.88 -9.88
CA ARG A 38 12.73 5.01 -10.20
C ARG A 38 13.01 5.14 -11.71
N GLU A 39 12.60 4.12 -12.49
CA GLU A 39 12.75 4.04 -13.95
C GLU A 39 11.38 3.93 -14.62
N PRO A 40 10.70 5.04 -14.93
CA PRO A 40 9.31 5.02 -15.42
C PRO A 40 9.08 4.16 -16.67
N ARG A 41 10.11 3.99 -17.49
CA ARG A 41 10.01 3.14 -18.70
C ARG A 41 9.73 1.66 -18.37
N SER A 42 10.18 1.17 -17.21
CA SER A 42 9.95 -0.21 -16.77
C SER A 42 8.51 -0.47 -16.36
N LEU A 43 7.78 0.58 -15.95
CA LEU A 43 6.45 0.46 -15.37
C LEU A 43 5.37 0.10 -16.39
N LYS A 44 5.50 0.54 -17.65
CA LYS A 44 4.51 0.23 -18.71
C LYS A 44 4.28 -1.27 -18.89
N LYS A 45 5.36 -2.07 -18.78
CA LYS A 45 5.23 -3.53 -18.88
C LYS A 45 4.55 -4.12 -17.65
N ALA A 46 4.83 -3.55 -16.47
CA ALA A 46 4.27 -4.01 -15.21
C ALA A 46 2.75 -3.89 -15.18
N VAL A 47 2.21 -2.77 -15.68
CA VAL A 47 0.76 -2.47 -15.61
C VAL A 47 -0.04 -2.86 -16.84
N LYS A 48 0.60 -3.31 -17.93
CA LYS A 48 -0.11 -3.68 -19.16
C LYS A 48 -1.02 -4.90 -18.96
N GLY A 49 -2.34 -4.72 -19.16
CA GLY A 49 -3.33 -5.78 -19.01
C GLY A 49 -3.47 -6.26 -17.55
N VAL A 50 -3.27 -5.36 -16.59
CA VAL A 50 -3.51 -5.57 -15.18
C VAL A 50 -4.82 -4.87 -14.82
N ASP A 51 -5.68 -5.55 -14.10
CA ASP A 51 -6.98 -5.01 -13.70
C ASP A 51 -6.81 -4.06 -12.50
N GLU A 52 -5.97 -4.44 -11.53
CA GLU A 52 -5.81 -3.74 -10.27
C GLU A 52 -4.35 -3.71 -9.81
N VAL A 53 -3.96 -2.67 -9.11
CA VAL A 53 -2.59 -2.50 -8.57
C VAL A 53 -2.64 -2.36 -7.07
N ILE A 54 -1.82 -3.16 -6.35
CA ILE A 54 -1.49 -2.93 -4.95
C ILE A 54 -0.04 -2.43 -4.88
N CYS A 55 0.14 -1.19 -4.45
CA CYS A 55 1.42 -0.54 -4.29
C CYS A 55 1.85 -0.59 -2.81
N THR A 56 2.85 -1.43 -2.51
CA THR A 56 3.44 -1.57 -1.17
C THR A 56 4.89 -1.07 -1.12
N LEU A 57 5.20 -0.09 -1.95
CA LEU A 57 6.53 0.48 -2.03
C LEU A 57 6.91 1.21 -0.75
N GLY A 58 8.20 1.19 -0.45
CA GLY A 58 8.80 1.96 0.63
C GLY A 58 10.30 2.09 0.41
N SER A 59 10.80 3.27 0.71
CA SER A 59 12.23 3.56 0.66
C SER A 59 13.01 2.81 1.73
N ASN A 60 14.29 2.62 1.49
CA ASN A 60 15.23 2.04 2.44
C ASN A 60 16.65 2.56 2.17
N VAL A 61 16.91 3.78 2.61
CA VAL A 61 18.20 4.47 2.43
C VAL A 61 19.36 3.75 3.11
N GLN A 62 19.11 2.97 4.15
CA GLN A 62 20.15 2.22 4.86
C GLN A 62 20.73 1.09 3.98
N ARG A 63 19.93 0.53 3.09
CA ARG A 63 20.38 -0.53 2.15
C ARG A 63 20.85 0.00 0.81
N ASP A 64 20.30 1.13 0.38
CA ASP A 64 20.58 1.74 -0.93
C ASP A 64 20.32 3.25 -0.79
N PRO A 65 21.37 4.10 -0.75
CA PRO A 65 21.21 5.55 -0.62
C PRO A 65 20.37 6.17 -1.74
N GLU A 66 20.37 5.56 -2.94
CA GLU A 66 19.55 5.98 -4.06
C GLU A 66 18.07 5.65 -3.89
N ASN A 67 17.74 4.85 -2.89
CA ASN A 67 16.37 4.45 -2.54
C ASN A 67 15.77 5.39 -1.48
N SER A 68 15.84 6.70 -1.76
CA SER A 68 15.34 7.75 -0.85
C SER A 68 13.81 7.84 -0.85
N PRO A 69 13.21 8.40 0.24
CA PRO A 69 11.77 8.64 0.31
C PRO A 69 11.26 9.49 -0.87
N GLU A 70 11.97 10.53 -1.26
CA GLU A 70 11.60 11.35 -2.42
C GLU A 70 11.49 10.53 -3.70
N ARG A 71 12.48 9.67 -3.96
CA ARG A 71 12.55 8.90 -5.21
C ARG A 71 11.58 7.73 -5.25
N VAL A 72 11.28 7.12 -4.11
CA VAL A 72 10.45 5.91 -4.04
C VAL A 72 9.05 6.22 -3.56
N ASP A 73 8.91 6.83 -2.36
CA ASP A 73 7.61 7.05 -1.74
C ASP A 73 6.79 8.17 -2.41
N TYR A 74 7.48 9.07 -3.13
CA TYR A 74 6.83 10.11 -3.93
C TYR A 74 6.96 9.84 -5.44
N ALA A 75 8.14 10.03 -6.03
CA ALA A 75 8.30 10.01 -7.48
C ALA A 75 7.97 8.63 -8.09
N GLY A 76 8.39 7.54 -7.42
CA GLY A 76 8.09 6.18 -7.85
C GLY A 76 6.61 5.83 -7.75
N VAL A 77 5.95 6.21 -6.65
CA VAL A 77 4.50 6.02 -6.47
C VAL A 77 3.73 6.82 -7.52
N LYS A 78 4.09 8.09 -7.76
CA LYS A 78 3.51 8.92 -8.80
C LYS A 78 3.62 8.28 -10.18
N ALA A 79 4.83 7.88 -10.58
CA ALA A 79 5.09 7.28 -11.89
C ALA A 79 4.30 5.98 -12.09
N LEU A 80 4.18 5.15 -11.03
CA LEU A 80 3.38 3.92 -11.08
C LEU A 80 1.89 4.21 -11.22
N ALA A 81 1.36 5.19 -10.49
CA ALA A 81 -0.05 5.58 -10.56
C ALA A 81 -0.40 6.17 -11.93
N GLU A 82 0.46 7.04 -12.49
CA GLU A 82 0.32 7.57 -13.85
C GLU A 82 0.32 6.47 -14.92
N ALA A 83 1.25 5.52 -14.79
CA ALA A 83 1.32 4.37 -15.70
C ALA A 83 0.08 3.47 -15.59
N ALA A 84 -0.41 3.22 -14.37
CA ALA A 84 -1.61 2.45 -14.10
C ALA A 84 -2.86 3.13 -14.71
N LYS A 85 -3.01 4.45 -14.50
CA LYS A 85 -4.10 5.24 -15.10
C LYS A 85 -4.06 5.16 -16.62
N ALA A 86 -2.89 5.37 -17.22
CA ALA A 86 -2.72 5.31 -18.67
C ALA A 86 -2.97 3.92 -19.26
N ALA A 87 -2.79 2.85 -18.48
CA ALA A 87 -3.06 1.48 -18.87
C ALA A 87 -4.53 1.05 -18.67
N GLY A 88 -5.38 1.90 -18.09
CA GLY A 88 -6.78 1.59 -17.81
C GLY A 88 -7.00 0.70 -16.60
N VAL A 89 -6.05 0.68 -15.64
CA VAL A 89 -6.20 -0.03 -14.37
C VAL A 89 -7.45 0.47 -13.64
N SER A 90 -8.29 -0.44 -13.18
CA SER A 90 -9.59 -0.15 -12.57
C SER A 90 -9.48 0.37 -11.15
N GLN A 91 -8.47 -0.08 -10.39
CA GLN A 91 -8.23 0.33 -9.00
C GLN A 91 -6.73 0.36 -8.66
N PHE A 92 -6.32 1.39 -7.93
CA PHE A 92 -4.97 1.54 -7.39
C PHE A 92 -5.02 1.61 -5.87
N ILE A 93 -4.53 0.57 -5.19
CA ILE A 93 -4.47 0.53 -3.73
C ILE A 93 -3.06 0.91 -3.29
N LEU A 94 -2.93 1.99 -2.51
CA LEU A 94 -1.65 2.46 -1.96
C LEU A 94 -1.53 2.12 -0.49
N VAL A 95 -0.43 1.50 -0.10
CA VAL A 95 -0.02 1.39 1.30
C VAL A 95 0.84 2.60 1.65
N SER A 96 0.29 3.47 2.48
CA SER A 96 0.96 4.64 3.03
C SER A 96 1.35 4.40 4.50
N SER A 97 1.14 5.35 5.38
CA SER A 97 1.45 5.24 6.82
C SER A 97 0.55 6.15 7.63
N MET A 98 0.19 5.76 8.84
CA MET A 98 -0.31 6.70 9.85
C MET A 98 0.75 7.77 10.13
N GLY A 99 0.30 8.96 10.50
CA GLY A 99 1.14 10.09 10.83
C GLY A 99 1.59 10.95 9.65
N VAL A 100 1.18 10.64 8.40
CA VAL A 100 1.65 11.39 7.21
C VAL A 100 1.18 12.85 7.21
N THR A 101 0.07 13.17 7.87
CA THR A 101 -0.44 14.55 7.95
C THR A 101 0.19 15.36 9.11
N HIS A 102 1.13 14.76 9.85
CA HIS A 102 1.80 15.37 11.00
C HIS A 102 3.27 15.67 10.67
N PRO A 103 3.61 16.89 10.22
CA PRO A 103 4.96 17.22 9.77
C PRO A 103 6.01 17.07 10.87
N ASP A 104 5.63 17.29 12.14
CA ASP A 104 6.53 17.20 13.30
C ASP A 104 6.66 15.77 13.85
N HIS A 105 6.08 14.77 13.18
CA HIS A 105 6.19 13.39 13.61
C HIS A 105 7.65 12.92 13.62
N GLN A 106 8.08 12.27 14.72
CA GLN A 106 9.47 11.86 14.92
C GLN A 106 10.08 11.03 13.79
N LEU A 107 9.28 10.23 13.06
CA LEU A 107 9.76 9.47 11.90
C LEU A 107 10.27 10.37 10.77
N ASN A 108 9.79 11.61 10.65
CA ASN A 108 10.31 12.55 9.67
C ASN A 108 11.75 12.94 9.98
N ALA A 109 12.06 13.21 11.26
CA ALA A 109 13.42 13.53 11.68
C ALA A 109 14.37 12.31 11.56
N MET A 110 13.87 11.11 11.79
CA MET A 110 14.66 9.87 11.79
C MET A 110 14.91 9.28 10.41
N LEU A 111 13.99 9.48 9.44
CA LEU A 111 13.94 8.76 8.17
C LEU A 111 13.77 9.72 6.97
N ASP A 112 14.51 10.79 6.95
CA ASP A 112 14.59 11.72 5.81
C ASP A 112 13.21 12.20 5.32
N ASN A 113 12.39 12.69 6.23
CA ASN A 113 11.04 13.19 5.97
C ASN A 113 10.10 12.17 5.29
N ILE A 114 10.24 10.90 5.61
CA ILE A 114 9.53 9.79 4.95
C ILE A 114 8.02 9.99 4.93
N LEU A 115 7.41 10.47 6.02
CA LEU A 115 5.96 10.67 6.09
C LEU A 115 5.50 11.82 5.20
N SER A 116 6.28 12.90 5.15
CA SER A 116 6.02 14.03 4.24
C SER A 116 6.11 13.60 2.76
N TRP A 117 7.07 12.74 2.41
CA TRP A 117 7.17 12.22 1.05
C TRP A 117 6.06 11.21 0.71
N LYS A 118 5.62 10.40 1.68
CA LYS A 118 4.46 9.53 1.51
C LYS A 118 3.19 10.35 1.27
N LEU A 119 2.96 11.42 2.02
CA LEU A 119 1.82 12.30 1.79
C LEU A 119 1.82 12.89 0.37
N LYS A 120 2.97 13.37 -0.10
CA LYS A 120 3.13 13.82 -1.50
C LYS A 120 2.84 12.70 -2.50
N GLY A 121 3.21 11.46 -2.18
CA GLY A 121 2.86 10.29 -2.99
C GLY A 121 1.35 10.04 -3.05
N GLU A 122 0.66 10.14 -1.92
CA GLU A 122 -0.81 10.05 -1.86
C GLU A 122 -1.47 11.13 -2.73
N ASP A 123 -1.02 12.38 -2.60
CA ASP A 123 -1.56 13.51 -3.38
C ASP A 123 -1.30 13.32 -4.88
N ALA A 124 -0.15 12.78 -5.25
CA ALA A 124 0.14 12.44 -6.64
C ALA A 124 -0.80 11.35 -7.16
N VAL A 125 -1.13 10.32 -6.37
CA VAL A 125 -2.12 9.31 -6.74
C VAL A 125 -3.49 9.95 -6.95
N ARG A 126 -3.96 10.78 -6.02
CA ARG A 126 -5.24 11.51 -6.12
C ARG A 126 -5.29 12.36 -7.39
N ALA A 127 -4.20 13.07 -7.69
CA ALA A 127 -4.10 13.96 -8.86
C ALA A 127 -4.20 13.22 -10.21
N THR A 128 -3.90 11.92 -10.28
CA THR A 128 -4.08 11.13 -11.53
C THR A 128 -5.53 10.93 -11.91
N GLY A 129 -6.47 11.06 -10.97
CA GLY A 129 -7.88 10.71 -11.17
C GLY A 129 -8.12 9.21 -11.40
N ILE A 130 -7.20 8.34 -10.99
CA ILE A 130 -7.44 6.89 -10.93
C ILE A 130 -8.40 6.58 -9.77
N ASN A 131 -9.19 5.52 -9.86
CA ASN A 131 -9.91 5.03 -8.69
C ASN A 131 -8.90 4.50 -7.68
N TYR A 132 -8.70 5.22 -6.60
CA TYR A 132 -7.72 4.85 -5.58
C TYR A 132 -8.38 4.42 -4.28
N THR A 133 -7.64 3.64 -3.49
CA THR A 133 -7.87 3.39 -2.08
C THR A 133 -6.53 3.56 -1.36
N ILE A 134 -6.45 4.45 -0.38
CA ILE A 134 -5.21 4.69 0.38
C ILE A 134 -5.37 4.09 1.77
N ILE A 135 -4.46 3.22 2.14
CA ILE A 135 -4.46 2.52 3.41
C ILE A 135 -3.22 2.94 4.18
N ARG A 136 -3.42 3.49 5.37
CA ARG A 136 -2.38 4.00 6.28
C ARG A 136 -2.28 3.09 7.50
N PRO A 137 -1.46 2.03 7.47
CA PRO A 137 -1.27 1.19 8.65
C PRO A 137 -0.49 1.94 9.73
N GLY A 138 -0.75 1.58 10.98
CA GLY A 138 0.10 1.89 12.12
C GLY A 138 1.41 1.09 12.10
N GLU A 139 2.05 0.93 13.24
CA GLU A 139 3.30 0.16 13.35
C GLU A 139 3.10 -1.28 12.86
N LEU A 140 3.93 -1.70 11.91
CA LEU A 140 3.85 -3.02 11.30
C LEU A 140 4.68 -4.06 12.05
N THR A 141 4.05 -5.13 12.53
CA THR A 141 4.72 -6.26 13.15
C THR A 141 4.81 -7.48 12.22
N ASN A 142 5.68 -8.43 12.59
CA ASN A 142 5.78 -9.75 11.94
C ASN A 142 5.02 -10.84 12.71
N GLU A 143 4.14 -10.48 13.63
CA GLU A 143 3.29 -11.44 14.31
C GLU A 143 2.36 -12.14 13.31
N PRO A 144 1.95 -13.38 13.59
CA PRO A 144 0.93 -14.07 12.79
C PRO A 144 -0.38 -13.29 12.77
N GLY A 145 -0.98 -13.14 11.58
CA GLY A 145 -2.28 -12.52 11.42
C GLY A 145 -3.43 -13.34 11.98
N GLY A 146 -4.60 -12.72 12.06
CA GLY A 146 -5.84 -13.35 12.51
C GLY A 146 -5.92 -13.59 14.02
N ARG A 147 -5.00 -13.08 14.81
CA ARG A 147 -4.97 -13.25 16.27
C ARG A 147 -5.64 -12.12 17.02
N ARG A 148 -5.79 -10.98 16.38
CA ARG A 148 -6.41 -9.77 16.97
C ARG A 148 -7.39 -9.17 15.97
N GLY A 149 -8.32 -8.38 16.47
CA GLY A 149 -9.13 -7.52 15.63
C GLY A 149 -8.31 -6.40 14.98
N VAL A 150 -8.93 -5.75 14.04
CA VAL A 150 -8.40 -4.55 13.40
C VAL A 150 -9.49 -3.50 13.43
N ARG A 151 -9.14 -2.28 13.74
CA ARG A 151 -10.02 -1.12 13.59
C ARG A 151 -9.54 -0.25 12.45
N ILE A 152 -10.52 0.29 11.75
CA ILE A 152 -10.34 1.27 10.70
C ILE A 152 -10.76 2.64 11.23
N MET A 153 -9.98 3.66 10.89
CA MET A 153 -10.19 5.05 11.29
C MET A 153 -10.00 5.96 10.10
N GLN A 154 -10.41 7.21 10.22
CA GLN A 154 -10.12 8.27 9.25
C GLN A 154 -9.67 9.53 9.98
N GLY A 155 -8.90 10.38 9.28
CA GLY A 155 -8.43 11.66 9.81
C GLY A 155 -7.03 11.64 10.38
N ASP A 156 -6.29 10.53 10.21
CA ASP A 156 -4.92 10.36 10.66
C ASP A 156 -4.71 10.69 12.15
N PRO A 157 -5.48 10.09 13.08
CA PRO A 157 -5.41 10.42 14.49
C PRO A 157 -4.06 10.03 15.07
N ILE A 158 -3.48 10.90 15.92
CA ILE A 158 -2.30 10.59 16.73
C ILE A 158 -2.75 10.08 18.11
N GLY A 159 -2.02 9.09 18.61
CA GLY A 159 -2.24 8.53 19.96
C GLY A 159 -3.34 7.47 19.95
N GLY A 160 -2.96 6.25 20.12
CA GLY A 160 -3.83 5.08 20.06
C GLY A 160 -3.59 4.21 18.82
N GLU A 161 -2.49 4.46 18.17
CA GLU A 161 -1.94 3.63 17.12
C GLU A 161 -1.57 2.27 17.72
N GLY A 162 -2.41 1.27 17.46
CA GLY A 162 -2.05 -0.11 17.75
C GLY A 162 -1.13 -0.64 16.66
N SER A 163 -0.13 -1.44 17.05
CA SER A 163 0.62 -2.22 16.07
C SER A 163 -0.30 -3.21 15.37
N VAL A 164 -0.11 -3.39 14.07
CA VAL A 164 -0.88 -4.32 13.24
C VAL A 164 0.05 -5.27 12.51
N SER A 165 -0.34 -6.54 12.35
CA SER A 165 0.51 -7.48 11.64
C SER A 165 0.53 -7.20 10.14
N ARG A 166 1.69 -7.40 9.50
CA ARG A 166 1.79 -7.34 8.03
C ARG A 166 0.84 -8.33 7.36
N SER A 167 0.52 -9.43 8.02
CA SER A 167 -0.41 -10.41 7.51
C SER A 167 -1.85 -9.90 7.51
N ASP A 168 -2.27 -9.19 8.56
CA ASP A 168 -3.60 -8.61 8.63
C ASP A 168 -3.76 -7.44 7.65
N VAL A 169 -2.74 -6.57 7.54
CA VAL A 169 -2.72 -5.53 6.50
C VAL A 169 -2.82 -6.14 5.11
N ALA A 170 -2.08 -7.22 4.86
CA ALA A 170 -2.17 -7.93 3.58
C ALA A 170 -3.57 -8.50 3.31
N ALA A 171 -4.25 -9.01 4.33
CA ALA A 171 -5.63 -9.49 4.21
C ALA A 171 -6.60 -8.35 3.88
N ILE A 172 -6.43 -7.18 4.50
CA ILE A 172 -7.20 -5.97 4.22
C ILE A 172 -6.98 -5.51 2.77
N LEU A 173 -5.73 -5.43 2.32
CA LEU A 173 -5.40 -5.05 0.95
C LEU A 173 -6.07 -5.96 -0.08
N VAL A 174 -5.98 -7.27 0.13
CA VAL A 174 -6.59 -8.26 -0.77
C VAL A 174 -8.11 -8.27 -0.68
N SER A 175 -8.69 -7.90 0.46
CA SER A 175 -10.15 -7.78 0.61
C SER A 175 -10.71 -6.48 0.00
N ALA A 176 -9.86 -5.48 -0.22
CA ALA A 176 -10.24 -4.21 -0.84
C ALA A 176 -10.24 -4.24 -2.37
N LEU A 177 -9.65 -5.28 -3.00
CA LEU A 177 -9.67 -5.45 -4.45
C LEU A 177 -11.10 -5.61 -4.97
N GLY A 178 -11.41 -4.95 -6.08
CA GLY A 178 -12.72 -4.99 -6.74
C GLY A 178 -13.85 -4.29 -5.98
N ARG A 179 -13.52 -3.52 -4.94
CA ARG A 179 -14.52 -2.82 -4.13
C ARG A 179 -14.64 -1.37 -4.57
N ASP A 180 -15.66 -1.08 -5.34
CA ASP A 180 -15.99 0.29 -5.81
C ASP A 180 -16.45 1.20 -4.68
N ASP A 181 -17.03 0.65 -3.61
CA ASP A 181 -17.38 1.37 -2.40
C ASP A 181 -16.16 1.88 -1.60
N LEU A 182 -14.96 1.44 -1.95
CA LEU A 182 -13.71 1.94 -1.39
C LEU A 182 -12.97 2.94 -2.29
N TYR A 183 -13.50 3.25 -3.47
CA TYR A 183 -12.88 4.23 -4.36
C TYR A 183 -12.93 5.64 -3.75
N GLY A 184 -11.82 6.37 -3.87
CA GLY A 184 -11.67 7.71 -3.33
C GLY A 184 -11.70 7.77 -1.81
N ARG A 185 -11.24 6.71 -1.14
CA ARG A 185 -11.17 6.66 0.34
C ARG A 185 -9.76 6.48 0.83
N THR A 186 -9.46 7.24 1.87
CA THR A 186 -8.23 7.11 2.68
C THR A 186 -8.64 6.72 4.08
N PHE A 187 -7.98 5.70 4.65
CA PHE A 187 -8.25 5.27 6.02
C PHE A 187 -7.02 4.65 6.68
N GLU A 188 -6.97 4.75 7.98
CA GLU A 188 -5.96 4.18 8.84
C GLU A 188 -6.37 2.78 9.31
N VAL A 189 -5.35 1.93 9.54
CA VAL A 189 -5.50 0.55 9.99
C VAL A 189 -4.62 0.31 11.21
N ALA A 190 -5.23 0.01 12.34
CA ALA A 190 -4.53 -0.32 13.58
C ALA A 190 -5.05 -1.61 14.18
N GLY A 191 -4.23 -2.29 14.99
CA GLY A 191 -4.67 -3.45 15.74
C GLY A 191 -5.72 -3.08 16.80
N ASP A 192 -6.69 -3.95 16.98
CA ASP A 192 -7.71 -3.83 18.00
C ASP A 192 -7.53 -4.90 19.07
N HIS A 193 -7.14 -4.48 20.27
CA HIS A 193 -6.92 -5.38 21.40
C HIS A 193 -8.22 -5.85 22.08
N ALA A 194 -9.35 -5.17 21.82
CA ALA A 194 -10.65 -5.55 22.37
C ALA A 194 -11.26 -6.76 21.64
N HIS A 195 -10.88 -6.99 20.41
CA HIS A 195 -11.41 -8.05 19.57
C HIS A 195 -10.33 -9.08 19.21
N ARG A 196 -10.73 -10.36 19.12
CA ARG A 196 -9.81 -11.46 18.82
C ARG A 196 -9.64 -11.75 17.33
N ARG A 197 -10.45 -11.14 16.48
CA ARG A 197 -10.42 -11.33 15.01
C ARG A 197 -10.99 -10.13 14.29
N ILE A 198 -10.71 -10.05 12.99
CA ILE A 198 -11.25 -9.01 12.11
C ILE A 198 -12.72 -9.31 11.84
N GLU A 199 -13.57 -8.32 12.04
CA GLU A 199 -14.99 -8.39 11.74
C GLU A 199 -15.24 -7.92 10.29
N TRP A 200 -15.01 -8.83 9.35
CA TRP A 200 -15.01 -8.53 7.91
C TRP A 200 -16.32 -7.93 7.40
N ALA A 201 -17.47 -8.37 7.94
CA ALA A 201 -18.77 -7.91 7.49
C ALA A 201 -19.02 -6.42 7.71
N SER A 202 -18.39 -5.83 8.71
CA SER A 202 -18.55 -4.43 9.11
C SER A 202 -17.28 -3.59 8.96
N LEU A 203 -16.17 -4.20 8.53
CA LEU A 203 -14.84 -3.56 8.56
C LEU A 203 -14.80 -2.19 7.88
N TYR A 204 -15.46 -2.04 6.75
CA TYR A 204 -15.44 -0.81 5.94
C TYR A 204 -16.68 0.07 6.12
N ASN A 205 -17.58 -0.30 7.05
CA ASN A 205 -18.80 0.46 7.27
C ASN A 205 -18.50 1.88 7.79
N GLY A 206 -19.21 2.85 7.24
CA GLY A 206 -19.11 4.26 7.68
C GLY A 206 -17.92 5.04 7.11
N LEU A 207 -17.04 4.43 6.30
CA LEU A 207 -15.98 5.15 5.63
C LEU A 207 -16.55 6.24 4.71
N GLN A 208 -16.05 7.46 4.86
CA GLN A 208 -16.42 8.60 4.03
C GLN A 208 -15.46 8.76 2.86
N PRO A 209 -15.92 9.21 1.69
CA PRO A 209 -15.03 9.62 0.61
C PRO A 209 -14.12 10.76 1.05
N ASP A 210 -12.91 10.80 0.48
CA ASP A 210 -12.00 11.92 0.67
C ASP A 210 -12.66 13.21 0.14
N ALA A 211 -12.41 14.35 0.81
CA ALA A 211 -12.84 15.65 0.31
C ALA A 211 -12.17 15.91 -1.07
N ARG A 212 -12.95 16.39 -2.00
CA ARG A 212 -12.46 16.75 -3.35
C ARG A 212 -11.70 18.04 -3.34
#